data_a6d49463a296c00885a46b25037c3e86
#
_entry.id   a6d49463a296c00885a46b25037c3e86
#
_cell.length_a   1.000
_cell.length_b   1.000
_cell.length_c   1.000
_cell.angle_alpha   90.00
_cell.angle_beta   90.00
_cell.angle_gamma   90.00
#
_symmetry.space_group_name_H-M   'P 1'
#
loop_
_entity.id
_entity.type
_entity.pdbx_description
1 polymer ?
#
loop_
_entity_poly.entity_id
_entity_poly.type
_entity_poly.pdbx_seq_one_letter_code
_entity_poly.pdbx_strand_id
1 'polypeptide(L)'
;MSSFIVTRRGLLRTGALSGLALAAPMHFVRGAYAEDKMSCNVPTGDTVTFGFNVPLSGPYADEGQDELKAYKLAVKHLNGEGDGGMLPTFSSKALKGNGILGKKVAFVSGDTQTKADAARDSAKRMVEKDGAVVITGGSSSAEAVAVQSLCQDLGVIFMTGLTHSNDTTGKDKKRYGFRHFFNAYMSGIGLGPVIGEAYGADRKAYHLTADYTWGWTQEESMKAATEKLGWQTVKTVRTPLGIGDYSQYITPVLNSGADVLILNHYGKDMINSLTQAVQFGLRDKQVNGKQFEIVVPLFSELMAQGAGEAIKGIYGTANWDWKLTDPGTKAFTQSFGKEYGTPPSQAAHTCYVQALLYADACERAGTFYAPEVIKALEGFDFDGLGNGPTLYRAEDHQCFKDILVVQGKEAPKDKFDLLEVRKIIPAKDVTYDAKIFGGDLGPADAKTC
;
A
#
# COMPACT_ATOMS: atom_id res chain seq x y z
N MET A 1 -41.31 -51.31 17.85
CA MET A 1 -40.26 -51.47 16.83
C MET A 1 -38.96 -50.91 17.39
N SER A 2 -38.09 -51.82 17.78
CA SER A 2 -36.93 -51.54 18.65
C SER A 2 -35.74 -51.02 17.84
N SER A 3 -35.19 -49.94 18.31
CA SER A 3 -33.91 -49.41 17.87
C SER A 3 -32.76 -50.09 18.60
N PHE A 4 -31.81 -50.66 17.87
CA PHE A 4 -30.57 -51.22 18.45
C PHE A 4 -29.47 -50.16 18.42
N ILE A 5 -29.00 -49.80 19.60
CA ILE A 5 -27.79 -49.02 19.83
C ILE A 5 -26.64 -50.02 19.99
N VAL A 6 -25.61 -49.92 19.10
CA VAL A 6 -24.37 -50.69 19.21
C VAL A 6 -23.32 -49.85 19.89
N THR A 7 -22.91 -50.24 21.09
CA THR A 7 -21.84 -49.60 21.87
C THR A 7 -20.48 -50.24 21.58
N ARG A 8 -19.43 -49.41 21.56
CA ARG A 8 -18.03 -49.70 21.23
C ARG A 8 -17.24 -50.61 22.20
N ARG A 9 -17.91 -51.53 22.95
CA ARG A 9 -17.24 -52.33 24.00
C ARG A 9 -17.36 -53.84 23.87
N GLY A 10 -17.53 -54.40 22.69
CA GLY A 10 -17.78 -55.83 22.53
C GLY A 10 -16.99 -56.53 21.44
N LEU A 11 -15.67 -56.31 21.32
CA LEU A 11 -14.84 -57.08 20.37
C LEU A 11 -13.40 -57.23 20.88
N LEU A 12 -13.27 -57.89 22.01
CA LEU A 12 -11.98 -58.45 22.44
C LEU A 12 -12.31 -59.74 23.22
N ARG A 13 -12.34 -60.87 22.51
CA ARG A 13 -11.99 -62.20 23.00
C ARG A 13 -12.39 -63.28 21.98
N THR A 14 -11.35 -64.01 21.63
CA THR A 14 -11.28 -65.35 21.03
C THR A 14 -10.71 -65.45 19.63
N GLY A 15 -9.62 -66.22 19.55
CA GLY A 15 -9.18 -66.84 18.33
C GLY A 15 -7.66 -66.75 18.04
N ALA A 16 -6.84 -67.46 18.85
CA ALA A 16 -5.50 -67.87 18.40
C ALA A 16 -5.66 -69.03 17.42
N LEU A 17 -5.10 -68.90 16.22
CA LEU A 17 -4.58 -70.05 15.43
C LEU A 17 -3.77 -69.52 14.22
N SER A 18 -2.54 -69.92 14.22
CA SER A 18 -1.48 -69.97 13.24
C SER A 18 -1.81 -69.74 11.75
N GLY A 19 -1.08 -68.82 11.15
CA GLY A 19 -0.93 -68.66 9.70
C GLY A 19 0.24 -67.77 9.37
N LEU A 20 1.36 -68.35 8.90
CA LEU A 20 2.47 -67.63 8.27
C LEU A 20 1.90 -66.77 7.14
N ALA A 21 1.99 -65.47 7.24
CA ALA A 21 1.81 -64.55 6.12
C ALA A 21 3.05 -63.67 6.02
N LEU A 22 3.68 -63.75 4.88
CA LEU A 22 4.81 -62.95 4.41
C LEU A 22 4.62 -61.46 4.77
N ALA A 23 5.54 -60.93 5.57
CA ALA A 23 5.67 -59.49 5.81
C ALA A 23 6.15 -58.80 4.53
N ALA A 24 5.24 -58.26 3.74
CA ALA A 24 5.59 -57.24 2.77
C ALA A 24 5.89 -55.93 3.53
N PRO A 25 6.98 -55.25 3.28
CA PRO A 25 7.22 -53.98 3.93
C PRO A 25 6.18 -52.98 3.43
N MET A 26 5.29 -52.50 4.36
CA MET A 26 4.51 -51.30 4.10
C MET A 26 5.49 -50.14 3.90
N HIS A 27 5.76 -49.83 2.66
CA HIS A 27 6.34 -48.54 2.31
C HIS A 27 5.27 -47.50 2.67
N PHE A 28 5.45 -46.84 3.81
CA PHE A 28 4.86 -45.55 4.05
C PHE A 28 5.38 -44.65 2.94
N VAL A 29 4.56 -44.42 1.92
CA VAL A 29 4.73 -43.30 1.02
C VAL A 29 4.56 -42.08 1.92
N ARG A 30 5.68 -41.58 2.46
CA ARG A 30 5.76 -40.19 2.87
C ARG A 30 5.27 -39.44 1.66
N GLY A 31 4.10 -38.81 1.75
CA GLY A 31 3.69 -37.80 0.80
C GLY A 31 4.89 -36.85 0.70
N ALA A 32 5.53 -36.86 -0.43
CA ALA A 32 6.44 -35.80 -0.78
C ALA A 32 5.61 -34.53 -0.77
N TYR A 33 5.63 -33.79 0.32
CA TYR A 33 5.44 -32.37 0.22
C TYR A 33 6.54 -31.94 -0.75
N ALA A 34 6.15 -31.58 -1.97
CA ALA A 34 7.04 -30.91 -2.88
C ALA A 34 7.57 -29.72 -2.07
N GLU A 35 8.84 -29.70 -1.75
CA GLU A 35 9.51 -28.47 -1.32
C GLU A 35 9.15 -27.47 -2.41
N ASP A 36 8.39 -26.43 -2.05
CA ASP A 36 8.08 -25.34 -2.95
C ASP A 36 9.43 -24.76 -3.37
N LYS A 37 9.88 -25.13 -4.57
CA LYS A 37 11.11 -24.57 -5.12
C LYS A 37 10.86 -23.08 -5.31
N MET A 38 11.76 -22.24 -4.79
CA MET A 38 11.73 -20.82 -5.06
C MET A 38 11.74 -20.61 -6.58
N SER A 39 10.86 -19.74 -7.06
CA SER A 39 10.73 -19.50 -8.50
C SER A 39 11.93 -18.72 -9.05
N CYS A 40 12.48 -17.77 -8.26
CA CYS A 40 13.66 -16.94 -8.58
C CYS A 40 13.78 -16.59 -10.06
N ASN A 41 12.69 -16.09 -10.63
CA ASN A 41 12.54 -15.93 -12.06
C ASN A 41 13.66 -15.07 -12.67
N VAL A 42 14.52 -15.69 -13.46
CA VAL A 42 15.52 -14.99 -14.29
C VAL A 42 15.12 -15.19 -15.75
N PRO A 43 14.79 -14.13 -16.50
CA PRO A 43 14.32 -14.26 -17.88
C PRO A 43 15.41 -14.85 -18.78
N THR A 44 15.09 -15.89 -19.54
CA THR A 44 16.02 -16.56 -20.48
C THR A 44 15.85 -16.10 -21.94
N GLY A 45 14.65 -15.55 -22.31
CA GLY A 45 14.35 -15.04 -23.64
C GLY A 45 14.59 -13.55 -23.79
N ASP A 46 14.01 -12.94 -24.83
CA ASP A 46 14.14 -11.53 -25.18
C ASP A 46 13.15 -10.61 -24.45
N THR A 47 12.38 -11.16 -23.51
CA THR A 47 11.33 -10.46 -22.77
C THR A 47 11.49 -10.68 -21.26
N VAL A 48 11.23 -9.63 -20.50
CA VAL A 48 11.08 -9.65 -19.04
C VAL A 48 9.64 -9.30 -18.67
N THR A 49 9.00 -10.08 -17.79
CA THR A 49 7.60 -9.91 -17.42
C THR A 49 7.47 -9.29 -16.03
N PHE A 50 6.73 -8.19 -15.92
CA PHE A 50 6.31 -7.57 -14.66
C PHE A 50 4.92 -8.04 -14.27
N GLY A 51 4.66 -8.25 -12.98
CA GLY A 51 3.34 -8.58 -12.44
C GLY A 51 2.70 -7.38 -11.74
N PHE A 52 1.58 -6.87 -12.27
CA PHE A 52 0.82 -5.76 -11.72
C PHE A 52 -0.38 -6.27 -10.96
N ASN A 53 -0.30 -6.27 -9.64
CA ASN A 53 -1.29 -6.85 -8.74
C ASN A 53 -2.05 -5.71 -8.06
N VAL A 54 -3.14 -5.26 -8.67
CA VAL A 54 -3.85 -4.02 -8.32
C VAL A 54 -5.32 -4.26 -8.01
N PRO A 55 -5.97 -3.47 -7.14
CA PRO A 55 -7.38 -3.62 -6.85
C PRO A 55 -8.23 -3.01 -7.97
N LEU A 56 -8.68 -3.83 -8.93
CA LEU A 56 -9.57 -3.39 -10.01
C LEU A 56 -11.04 -3.44 -9.60
N SER A 57 -11.34 -4.05 -8.46
CA SER A 57 -12.65 -4.09 -7.81
C SER A 57 -12.54 -3.91 -6.30
N GLY A 58 -13.68 -3.72 -5.59
CA GLY A 58 -13.70 -3.47 -4.16
C GLY A 58 -13.58 -1.99 -3.78
N PRO A 59 -13.35 -1.66 -2.49
CA PRO A 59 -13.36 -0.28 -1.98
C PRO A 59 -12.22 0.59 -2.51
N TYR A 60 -11.14 0.03 -3.06
CA TYR A 60 -9.98 0.74 -3.59
C TYR A 60 -9.86 0.66 -5.12
N ALA A 61 -10.97 0.36 -5.82
CA ALA A 61 -10.95 0.16 -7.26
C ALA A 61 -10.50 1.40 -8.06
N ASP A 62 -10.84 2.59 -7.59
CA ASP A 62 -10.49 3.83 -8.30
C ASP A 62 -8.97 4.06 -8.28
N GLU A 63 -8.32 3.81 -7.15
CA GLU A 63 -6.86 3.81 -7.03
C GLU A 63 -6.22 2.74 -7.91
N GLY A 64 -6.75 1.51 -7.89
CA GLY A 64 -6.22 0.39 -8.67
C GLY A 64 -6.30 0.59 -10.19
N GLN A 65 -7.34 1.27 -10.68
CA GLN A 65 -7.43 1.66 -12.08
C GLN A 65 -6.32 2.64 -12.46
N ASP A 66 -6.04 3.61 -11.60
CA ASP A 66 -5.00 4.61 -11.84
C ASP A 66 -3.60 4.02 -11.69
N GLU A 67 -3.38 3.11 -10.72
CA GLU A 67 -2.18 2.30 -10.60
C GLU A 67 -1.86 1.57 -11.91
N LEU A 68 -2.85 0.84 -12.46
CA LEU A 68 -2.66 0.05 -13.68
C LEU A 68 -2.35 0.91 -14.91
N LYS A 69 -2.99 2.08 -15.05
CA LYS A 69 -2.66 3.05 -16.12
C LYS A 69 -1.19 3.47 -16.04
N ALA A 70 -0.73 3.83 -14.84
CA ALA A 70 0.64 4.27 -14.63
C ALA A 70 1.68 3.19 -14.90
N TYR A 71 1.43 1.95 -14.47
CA TYR A 71 2.29 0.82 -14.80
C TYR A 71 2.38 0.57 -16.31
N LYS A 72 1.25 0.62 -17.03
CA LYS A 72 1.25 0.48 -18.49
C LYS A 72 2.06 1.58 -19.17
N LEU A 73 1.93 2.82 -18.68
CA LEU A 73 2.71 3.95 -19.18
C LEU A 73 4.21 3.77 -18.90
N ALA A 74 4.58 3.30 -17.70
CA ALA A 74 5.97 3.00 -17.38
C ALA A 74 6.57 1.94 -18.30
N VAL A 75 5.82 0.86 -18.60
CA VAL A 75 6.26 -0.17 -19.55
C VAL A 75 6.48 0.40 -20.95
N LYS A 76 5.58 1.27 -21.45
CA LYS A 76 5.79 1.98 -22.71
C LYS A 76 7.10 2.75 -22.72
N HIS A 77 7.34 3.57 -21.69
CA HIS A 77 8.55 4.41 -21.60
C HIS A 77 9.83 3.57 -21.47
N LEU A 78 9.79 2.51 -20.66
CA LEU A 78 10.90 1.55 -20.55
C LEU A 78 11.27 0.91 -21.88
N ASN A 79 10.30 0.69 -22.76
CA ASN A 79 10.49 0.13 -24.09
C ASN A 79 10.81 1.16 -25.18
N GLY A 80 10.96 2.47 -24.81
CA GLY A 80 11.23 3.53 -25.76
C GLY A 80 10.02 4.03 -26.55
N GLU A 81 8.83 3.72 -26.07
CA GLU A 81 7.59 4.18 -26.66
C GLU A 81 7.11 5.49 -25.96
N GLY A 82 6.51 6.42 -26.72
CA GLY A 82 5.99 7.67 -26.17
C GLY A 82 7.06 8.77 -26.00
N ASP A 83 6.90 9.59 -24.96
CA ASP A 83 7.77 10.76 -24.70
C ASP A 83 8.83 10.50 -23.62
N GLY A 84 8.89 9.29 -23.09
CA GLY A 84 9.86 8.87 -22.08
C GLY A 84 9.53 9.29 -20.65
N GLY A 85 8.48 10.10 -20.43
CA GLY A 85 8.02 10.50 -19.10
C GLY A 85 9.14 11.01 -18.19
N MET A 86 9.30 10.39 -17.01
CA MET A 86 10.34 10.77 -16.04
C MET A 86 11.74 10.19 -16.31
N LEU A 87 11.96 9.38 -17.35
CA LEU A 87 13.30 8.83 -17.64
C LEU A 87 14.37 9.93 -17.79
N PRO A 88 14.13 11.06 -18.52
CA PRO A 88 15.13 12.12 -18.64
C PRO A 88 15.43 12.87 -17.33
N THR A 89 14.48 12.97 -16.43
CA THR A 89 14.61 13.71 -15.16
C THR A 89 15.22 12.86 -14.06
N PHE A 90 15.11 11.54 -14.13
CA PHE A 90 15.63 10.63 -13.13
C PHE A 90 17.16 10.79 -12.99
N SER A 91 17.64 10.99 -11.75
CA SER A 91 19.06 11.22 -11.45
C SER A 91 19.93 10.03 -11.82
N SER A 92 19.46 8.80 -11.66
CA SER A 92 20.08 7.63 -12.27
C SER A 92 19.96 7.69 -13.78
N LYS A 93 21.03 7.42 -14.47
CA LYS A 93 21.09 7.40 -15.94
C LYS A 93 21.21 5.97 -16.49
N ALA A 94 20.89 4.96 -15.66
CA ALA A 94 20.95 3.56 -16.08
C ALA A 94 19.88 3.24 -17.15
N LEU A 95 18.65 3.72 -16.97
CA LEU A 95 17.55 3.50 -17.91
C LEU A 95 17.74 4.30 -19.22
N LYS A 96 17.65 3.63 -20.37
CA LYS A 96 17.82 4.22 -21.72
C LYS A 96 16.54 4.23 -22.56
N GLY A 97 15.44 3.66 -22.06
CA GLY A 97 14.22 3.51 -22.84
C GLY A 97 14.36 2.52 -23.99
N ASN A 98 15.10 1.46 -23.81
CA ASN A 98 15.31 0.39 -24.80
C ASN A 98 15.12 -1.01 -24.19
N GLY A 99 14.24 -1.13 -23.23
CA GLY A 99 14.03 -2.32 -22.39
C GLY A 99 14.89 -2.30 -21.13
N ILE A 100 15.11 -3.45 -20.55
CA ILE A 100 15.95 -3.68 -19.36
C ILE A 100 16.96 -4.79 -19.70
N LEU A 101 18.25 -4.53 -19.54
CA LEU A 101 19.34 -5.47 -19.88
C LEU A 101 19.15 -6.06 -21.28
N GLY A 102 18.74 -5.25 -22.25
CA GLY A 102 18.49 -5.65 -23.63
C GLY A 102 17.21 -6.44 -23.87
N LYS A 103 16.35 -6.63 -22.85
CA LYS A 103 15.09 -7.35 -22.98
C LYS A 103 13.90 -6.40 -23.02
N LYS A 104 12.91 -6.70 -23.87
CA LYS A 104 11.64 -5.97 -23.91
C LYS A 104 10.85 -6.23 -22.62
N VAL A 105 10.29 -5.16 -22.03
CA VAL A 105 9.41 -5.28 -20.86
C VAL A 105 8.00 -5.65 -21.30
N ALA A 106 7.49 -6.76 -20.78
CA ALA A 106 6.10 -7.16 -20.86
C ALA A 106 5.47 -7.12 -19.46
N PHE A 107 4.16 -7.27 -19.38
CA PHE A 107 3.48 -7.34 -18.09
C PHE A 107 2.28 -8.29 -18.13
N VAL A 108 1.92 -8.77 -16.96
CA VAL A 108 0.64 -9.40 -16.64
C VAL A 108 -0.01 -8.63 -15.51
N SER A 109 -1.32 -8.69 -15.40
CA SER A 109 -2.05 -8.02 -14.33
C SER A 109 -3.10 -8.91 -13.69
N GLY A 110 -3.51 -8.57 -12.47
CA GLY A 110 -4.56 -9.26 -11.74
C GLY A 110 -5.31 -8.32 -10.81
N ASP A 111 -6.54 -8.70 -10.50
CA ASP A 111 -7.41 -7.99 -9.57
C ASP A 111 -7.27 -8.57 -8.16
N THR A 112 -6.80 -7.74 -7.22
CA THR A 112 -6.68 -8.12 -5.81
C THR A 112 -8.01 -8.06 -5.07
N GLN A 113 -9.04 -7.44 -5.64
CA GLN A 113 -10.36 -7.24 -5.03
C GLN A 113 -10.31 -6.53 -3.65
N THR A 114 -9.20 -5.89 -3.31
CA THR A 114 -8.91 -5.36 -1.97
C THR A 114 -8.94 -6.47 -0.89
N LYS A 115 -8.57 -7.72 -1.26
CA LYS A 115 -8.58 -8.90 -0.37
C LYS A 115 -7.22 -9.60 -0.38
N ALA A 116 -6.70 -9.90 0.81
CA ALA A 116 -5.39 -10.52 0.98
C ALA A 116 -5.24 -11.86 0.24
N ASP A 117 -6.25 -12.73 0.31
CA ASP A 117 -6.22 -14.04 -0.35
C ASP A 117 -6.22 -13.90 -1.89
N ALA A 118 -7.10 -13.05 -2.43
CA ALA A 118 -7.15 -12.80 -3.87
C ALA A 118 -5.82 -12.20 -4.40
N ALA A 119 -5.23 -11.27 -3.65
CA ALA A 119 -3.94 -10.68 -3.95
C ALA A 119 -2.82 -11.73 -3.96
N ARG A 120 -2.79 -12.61 -2.95
CA ARG A 120 -1.83 -13.69 -2.82
C ARG A 120 -1.93 -14.69 -3.97
N ASP A 121 -3.15 -15.15 -4.28
CA ASP A 121 -3.40 -16.12 -5.37
C ASP A 121 -3.03 -15.54 -6.74
N SER A 122 -3.40 -14.28 -6.98
CA SER A 122 -3.04 -13.56 -8.19
C SER A 122 -1.53 -13.40 -8.35
N ALA A 123 -0.81 -12.97 -7.30
CA ALA A 123 0.63 -12.84 -7.30
C ALA A 123 1.32 -14.20 -7.53
N LYS A 124 0.87 -15.27 -6.85
CA LYS A 124 1.39 -16.62 -7.02
C LYS A 124 1.28 -17.08 -8.48
N ARG A 125 0.12 -16.89 -9.10
CA ARG A 125 -0.10 -17.21 -10.53
C ARG A 125 0.87 -16.46 -11.44
N MET A 126 1.03 -15.14 -11.23
CA MET A 126 1.93 -14.31 -12.05
C MET A 126 3.39 -14.79 -11.96
N VAL A 127 3.84 -15.19 -10.77
CA VAL A 127 5.21 -15.69 -10.56
C VAL A 127 5.38 -17.07 -11.16
N GLU A 128 4.51 -18.03 -10.80
CA GLU A 128 4.72 -19.45 -11.14
C GLU A 128 4.32 -19.80 -12.57
N LYS A 129 3.32 -19.13 -13.16
CA LYS A 129 2.81 -19.45 -14.49
C LYS A 129 3.25 -18.45 -15.56
N ASP A 130 3.28 -17.16 -15.20
CA ASP A 130 3.57 -16.12 -16.16
C ASP A 130 5.05 -15.66 -16.11
N GLY A 131 5.84 -16.18 -15.17
CA GLY A 131 7.28 -15.91 -15.05
C GLY A 131 7.60 -14.47 -14.63
N ALA A 132 6.70 -13.81 -13.88
CA ALA A 132 6.95 -12.44 -13.41
C ALA A 132 8.19 -12.37 -12.52
N VAL A 133 9.08 -11.43 -12.81
CA VAL A 133 10.35 -11.20 -12.06
C VAL A 133 10.16 -10.24 -10.89
N VAL A 134 9.08 -9.49 -10.88
CA VAL A 134 8.68 -8.56 -9.84
C VAL A 134 7.16 -8.55 -9.73
N ILE A 135 6.66 -8.47 -8.51
CA ILE A 135 5.26 -8.16 -8.24
C ILE A 135 5.18 -6.76 -7.68
N THR A 136 4.28 -5.94 -8.19
CA THR A 136 4.10 -4.56 -7.72
C THR A 136 2.64 -4.14 -7.78
N GLY A 137 2.25 -3.17 -6.93
CA GLY A 137 0.89 -2.64 -6.84
C GLY A 137 0.19 -2.99 -5.53
N GLY A 138 -1.10 -2.70 -5.50
CA GLY A 138 -1.97 -2.92 -4.37
C GLY A 138 -2.07 -1.74 -3.41
N SER A 139 -3.28 -1.50 -2.92
CA SER A 139 -3.59 -0.36 -2.06
C SER A 139 -3.81 -0.77 -0.59
N SER A 140 -4.19 -2.01 -0.32
CA SER A 140 -4.44 -2.49 1.04
C SER A 140 -3.19 -3.02 1.73
N SER A 141 -2.92 -2.56 2.95
CA SER A 141 -1.78 -3.07 3.73
C SER A 141 -1.93 -4.53 4.15
N ALA A 142 -3.16 -5.06 4.25
CA ALA A 142 -3.39 -6.49 4.48
C ALA A 142 -2.96 -7.33 3.26
N GLU A 143 -3.21 -6.83 2.04
CA GLU A 143 -2.70 -7.43 0.81
C GLU A 143 -1.16 -7.42 0.79
N ALA A 144 -0.54 -6.28 1.13
CA ALA A 144 0.91 -6.16 1.13
C ALA A 144 1.58 -7.16 2.06
N VAL A 145 1.09 -7.33 3.29
CA VAL A 145 1.63 -8.31 4.25
C VAL A 145 1.55 -9.73 3.70
N ALA A 146 0.43 -10.10 3.07
CA ALA A 146 0.25 -11.43 2.49
C ALA A 146 1.15 -11.66 1.26
N VAL A 147 1.22 -10.67 0.34
CA VAL A 147 1.99 -10.78 -0.90
C VAL A 147 3.50 -10.71 -0.64
N GLN A 148 3.97 -9.85 0.27
CA GLN A 148 5.42 -9.80 0.57
C GLN A 148 5.92 -11.08 1.25
N SER A 149 5.08 -11.73 2.09
CA SER A 149 5.42 -13.05 2.65
C SER A 149 5.51 -14.10 1.55
N LEU A 150 4.55 -14.14 0.63
CA LEU A 150 4.60 -15.04 -0.53
C LEU A 150 5.83 -14.78 -1.40
N CYS A 151 6.12 -13.52 -1.71
CA CYS A 151 7.25 -13.16 -2.58
C CYS A 151 8.60 -13.48 -1.93
N GLN A 152 8.71 -13.36 -0.59
CA GLN A 152 9.86 -13.86 0.18
C GLN A 152 10.08 -15.37 -0.01
N ASP A 153 8.98 -16.15 0.04
CA ASP A 153 9.04 -17.61 -0.14
C ASP A 153 9.38 -17.98 -1.60
N LEU A 154 8.92 -17.21 -2.57
CA LEU A 154 9.14 -17.45 -4.00
C LEU A 154 10.45 -16.86 -4.54
N GLY A 155 11.18 -16.06 -3.77
CA GLY A 155 12.41 -15.39 -4.21
C GLY A 155 12.19 -14.31 -5.27
N VAL A 156 11.05 -13.60 -5.22
CA VAL A 156 10.68 -12.55 -6.16
C VAL A 156 10.45 -11.24 -5.40
N ILE A 157 10.97 -10.13 -5.92
CA ILE A 157 10.81 -8.82 -5.27
C ILE A 157 9.33 -8.38 -5.34
N PHE A 158 8.82 -7.87 -4.23
CA PHE A 158 7.54 -7.20 -4.13
C PHE A 158 7.75 -5.71 -3.82
N MET A 159 7.26 -4.85 -4.69
CA MET A 159 7.21 -3.40 -4.44
C MET A 159 5.76 -3.01 -4.20
N THR A 160 5.40 -2.82 -2.93
CA THR A 160 4.03 -2.52 -2.54
C THR A 160 3.56 -1.16 -3.06
N GLY A 161 2.33 -1.08 -3.57
CA GLY A 161 1.74 0.13 -4.14
C GLY A 161 1.50 1.23 -3.09
N LEU A 162 0.23 1.45 -2.74
CA LEU A 162 -0.18 2.53 -1.83
C LEU A 162 -0.24 2.13 -0.35
N THR A 163 0.30 0.99 0.02
CA THR A 163 0.16 0.48 1.38
C THR A 163 0.82 1.40 2.40
N HIS A 164 0.10 1.77 3.44
CA HIS A 164 0.47 2.85 4.35
C HIS A 164 0.60 2.43 5.82
N SER A 165 0.32 1.15 6.18
CA SER A 165 0.53 0.66 7.55
C SER A 165 2.01 0.74 7.96
N ASN A 166 2.26 1.09 9.21
CA ASN A 166 3.59 1.01 9.80
C ASN A 166 4.14 -0.43 9.77
N ASP A 167 3.24 -1.41 9.87
CA ASP A 167 3.58 -2.83 9.94
C ASP A 167 4.27 -3.36 8.67
N THR A 168 3.94 -2.81 7.49
CA THR A 168 4.45 -3.31 6.19
C THR A 168 5.97 -3.29 6.10
N THR A 169 6.63 -2.21 6.57
CA THR A 169 8.09 -2.08 6.67
C THR A 169 8.55 -2.06 8.14
N GLY A 170 7.67 -2.47 9.06
CA GLY A 170 7.90 -2.67 10.48
C GLY A 170 7.92 -4.15 10.85
N LYS A 171 7.00 -4.58 11.74
CA LYS A 171 6.97 -5.97 12.27
C LYS A 171 6.79 -7.05 11.20
N ASP A 172 6.14 -6.73 10.07
CA ASP A 172 5.86 -7.67 8.99
C ASP A 172 6.84 -7.55 7.80
N LYS A 173 7.87 -6.68 7.92
CA LYS A 173 8.86 -6.47 6.83
C LYS A 173 9.53 -7.76 6.36
N LYS A 174 9.85 -7.81 5.08
CA LYS A 174 10.53 -8.93 4.43
C LYS A 174 11.68 -8.44 3.56
N ARG A 175 12.73 -9.26 3.42
CA ARG A 175 13.91 -8.93 2.58
C ARG A 175 13.55 -8.65 1.12
N TYR A 176 12.55 -9.32 0.61
CA TYR A 176 12.07 -9.16 -0.76
C TYR A 176 10.96 -8.10 -0.89
N GLY A 177 10.55 -7.42 0.20
CA GLY A 177 9.52 -6.38 0.23
C GLY A 177 10.11 -4.98 0.28
N PHE A 178 9.64 -4.06 -0.60
CA PHE A 178 10.02 -2.65 -0.64
C PHE A 178 8.78 -1.76 -0.66
N ARG A 179 8.86 -0.58 -0.03
CA ARG A 179 7.77 0.39 -0.04
C ARG A 179 8.24 1.80 -0.42
N HIS A 180 7.73 2.30 -1.54
CA HIS A 180 7.95 3.68 -1.97
C HIS A 180 6.99 4.67 -1.28
N PHE A 181 5.79 4.25 -0.94
CA PHE A 181 4.79 5.08 -0.29
C PHE A 181 5.19 5.39 1.18
N PHE A 182 4.84 6.58 1.68
CA PHE A 182 5.07 6.93 3.08
C PHE A 182 4.14 6.13 4.01
N ASN A 183 4.37 6.16 5.33
CA ASN A 183 3.57 5.37 6.28
C ASN A 183 2.72 6.24 7.22
N ALA A 184 1.87 5.57 8.00
CA ALA A 184 0.96 6.22 8.92
C ALA A 184 1.67 7.07 10.00
N TYR A 185 2.86 6.65 10.41
CA TYR A 185 3.67 7.41 11.37
C TYR A 185 4.15 8.73 10.78
N MET A 186 4.62 8.72 9.53
CA MET A 186 4.99 9.93 8.80
C MET A 186 3.79 10.87 8.63
N SER A 187 2.59 10.32 8.33
CA SER A 187 1.34 11.09 8.33
C SER A 187 1.12 11.82 9.65
N GLY A 188 1.20 11.10 10.77
CA GLY A 188 1.00 11.69 12.10
C GLY A 188 1.99 12.80 12.40
N ILE A 189 3.28 12.58 12.13
CA ILE A 189 4.34 13.58 12.33
C ILE A 189 4.12 14.82 11.47
N GLY A 190 3.81 14.63 10.18
CA GLY A 190 3.63 15.75 9.24
C GLY A 190 2.35 16.54 9.50
N LEU A 191 1.24 15.84 9.75
CA LEU A 191 -0.07 16.45 9.89
C LEU A 191 -0.29 17.10 11.28
N GLY A 192 0.19 16.46 12.35
CA GLY A 192 -0.03 16.91 13.73
C GLY A 192 0.24 18.39 13.95
N PRO A 193 1.45 18.90 13.68
CA PRO A 193 1.77 20.32 13.86
C PRO A 193 0.85 21.27 13.07
N VAL A 194 0.45 20.88 11.85
CA VAL A 194 -0.41 21.71 10.98
C VAL A 194 -1.82 21.83 11.54
N ILE A 195 -2.42 20.71 11.96
CA ILE A 195 -3.77 20.76 12.59
C ILE A 195 -3.73 21.38 13.97
N GLY A 196 -2.60 21.27 14.68
CA GLY A 196 -2.39 21.99 15.94
C GLY A 196 -2.39 23.50 15.77
N GLU A 197 -1.72 24.00 14.73
CA GLU A 197 -1.73 25.42 14.35
C GLU A 197 -3.14 25.87 13.89
N ALA A 198 -3.83 25.05 13.07
CA ALA A 198 -5.13 25.37 12.50
C ALA A 198 -6.27 25.34 13.54
N TYR A 199 -6.28 24.35 14.44
CA TYR A 199 -7.42 24.08 15.32
C TYR A 199 -7.15 24.37 16.80
N GLY A 200 -5.89 24.61 17.16
CA GLY A 200 -5.46 24.89 18.54
C GLY A 200 -5.30 23.64 19.40
N ALA A 201 -4.91 23.88 20.66
CA ALA A 201 -4.78 22.86 21.70
C ALA A 201 -6.16 22.50 22.34
N ASP A 202 -6.11 21.53 23.25
CA ASP A 202 -7.26 21.14 24.09
C ASP A 202 -8.51 20.68 23.32
N ARG A 203 -8.30 20.01 22.18
CA ARG A 203 -9.39 19.41 21.40
C ARG A 203 -9.76 18.03 21.93
N LYS A 204 -10.95 17.57 21.59
CA LYS A 204 -11.48 16.24 21.92
C LYS A 204 -11.75 15.46 20.64
N ALA A 205 -10.89 14.49 20.37
CA ALA A 205 -10.93 13.70 19.15
C ALA A 205 -11.74 12.40 19.29
N TYR A 206 -12.58 12.14 18.31
CA TYR A 206 -13.26 10.85 18.10
C TYR A 206 -12.67 10.20 16.85
N HIS A 207 -12.26 8.94 16.92
CA HIS A 207 -11.72 8.21 15.79
C HIS A 207 -12.72 7.22 15.23
N LEU A 208 -12.99 7.28 13.93
CA LEU A 208 -13.57 6.19 13.16
C LEU A 208 -12.47 5.56 12.33
N THR A 209 -12.32 4.25 12.44
CA THR A 209 -11.11 3.55 11.98
C THR A 209 -11.48 2.28 11.22
N ALA A 210 -11.01 2.13 9.99
CA ALA A 210 -11.15 0.90 9.23
C ALA A 210 -10.48 -0.28 9.96
N ASP A 211 -11.19 -1.38 10.12
CA ASP A 211 -10.79 -2.50 10.99
C ASP A 211 -9.81 -3.46 10.32
N TYR A 212 -8.61 -2.95 10.00
CA TYR A 212 -7.47 -3.74 9.51
C TYR A 212 -6.14 -3.02 9.80
N THR A 213 -5.01 -3.68 9.52
CA THR A 213 -3.67 -3.24 9.96
C THR A 213 -3.35 -1.77 9.66
N TRP A 214 -3.73 -1.24 8.48
CA TRP A 214 -3.49 0.19 8.20
C TRP A 214 -4.32 1.09 9.12
N GLY A 215 -5.61 0.85 9.25
CA GLY A 215 -6.47 1.66 10.10
C GLY A 215 -5.96 1.71 11.53
N TRP A 216 -5.53 0.58 12.07
CA TRP A 216 -4.99 0.50 13.44
C TRP A 216 -3.73 1.34 13.59
N THR A 217 -2.76 1.21 12.68
CA THR A 217 -1.50 1.97 12.76
C THR A 217 -1.68 3.45 12.46
N GLN A 218 -2.66 3.81 11.60
CA GLN A 218 -3.02 5.21 11.33
C GLN A 218 -3.63 5.87 12.57
N GLU A 219 -4.55 5.17 13.23
CA GLU A 219 -5.16 5.64 14.48
C GLU A 219 -4.11 5.86 15.56
N GLU A 220 -3.25 4.86 15.80
CA GLU A 220 -2.17 4.96 16.79
C GLU A 220 -1.23 6.14 16.49
N SER A 221 -0.87 6.32 15.22
CA SER A 221 0.00 7.42 14.80
C SER A 221 -0.66 8.78 14.98
N MET A 222 -1.95 8.90 14.67
CA MET A 222 -2.70 10.14 14.88
C MET A 222 -2.93 10.44 16.36
N LYS A 223 -3.24 9.44 17.19
CA LYS A 223 -3.30 9.60 18.64
C LYS A 223 -2.00 10.14 19.20
N ALA A 224 -0.88 9.49 18.88
CA ALA A 224 0.43 9.93 19.34
C ALA A 224 0.80 11.36 18.89
N ALA A 225 0.36 11.76 17.69
CA ALA A 225 0.58 13.11 17.19
C ALA A 225 -0.32 14.15 17.89
N THR A 226 -1.60 13.85 18.09
CA THR A 226 -2.58 14.78 18.68
C THR A 226 -2.43 14.90 20.20
N GLU A 227 -2.02 13.84 20.90
CA GLU A 227 -1.68 13.89 22.33
C GLU A 227 -0.54 14.88 22.63
N LYS A 228 0.44 14.99 21.73
CA LYS A 228 1.51 16.01 21.84
C LYS A 228 1.00 17.44 21.74
N LEU A 229 -0.19 17.64 21.15
CA LEU A 229 -0.88 18.94 21.06
C LEU A 229 -1.78 19.21 22.29
N GLY A 230 -1.85 18.28 23.24
CA GLY A 230 -2.76 18.35 24.38
C GLY A 230 -4.19 17.88 24.06
N TRP A 231 -4.42 17.25 22.89
CA TRP A 231 -5.74 16.73 22.54
C TRP A 231 -6.05 15.44 23.31
N GLN A 232 -7.34 15.22 23.59
CA GLN A 232 -7.83 14.03 24.27
C GLN A 232 -8.58 13.14 23.30
N THR A 233 -8.23 11.85 23.24
CA THR A 233 -9.03 10.86 22.53
C THR A 233 -10.24 10.48 23.38
N VAL A 234 -11.44 10.90 22.94
CA VAL A 234 -12.71 10.60 23.64
C VAL A 234 -13.12 9.16 23.38
N LYS A 235 -13.04 8.71 22.13
CA LYS A 235 -13.45 7.37 21.72
C LYS A 235 -12.79 6.96 20.40
N THR A 236 -12.62 5.66 20.27
CA THR A 236 -12.22 4.98 19.04
C THR A 236 -13.26 3.93 18.69
N VAL A 237 -13.69 3.89 17.43
CA VAL A 237 -14.63 2.89 16.92
C VAL A 237 -14.09 2.30 15.63
N ARG A 238 -14.05 0.98 15.58
CA ARG A 238 -13.65 0.20 14.40
C ARG A 238 -14.85 0.00 13.47
N THR A 239 -14.62 0.14 12.17
CA THR A 239 -15.64 -0.04 11.13
C THR A 239 -15.18 -1.12 10.15
N PRO A 240 -16.07 -2.01 9.69
CA PRO A 240 -15.72 -2.95 8.64
C PRO A 240 -15.29 -2.24 7.36
N LEU A 241 -14.38 -2.87 6.61
CA LEU A 241 -13.92 -2.35 5.31
C LEU A 241 -15.03 -2.55 4.25
N GLY A 242 -15.23 -1.54 3.40
CA GLY A 242 -16.13 -1.61 2.24
C GLY A 242 -17.61 -1.46 2.55
N ILE A 243 -17.99 -0.84 3.67
CA ILE A 243 -19.40 -0.55 3.98
C ILE A 243 -19.87 0.75 3.30
N GLY A 244 -21.15 0.77 2.92
CA GLY A 244 -21.77 1.94 2.29
C GLY A 244 -22.46 2.89 3.27
N ASP A 245 -22.91 2.40 4.42
CA ASP A 245 -23.68 3.16 5.42
C ASP A 245 -22.90 3.30 6.73
N TYR A 246 -22.54 4.55 7.04
CA TYR A 246 -21.82 4.94 8.25
C TYR A 246 -22.72 5.60 9.31
N SER A 247 -24.03 5.69 9.11
CA SER A 247 -24.96 6.39 10.00
C SER A 247 -24.90 5.91 11.45
N GLN A 248 -24.83 4.60 11.66
CA GLN A 248 -24.70 4.00 13.00
C GLN A 248 -23.38 4.35 13.71
N TYR A 249 -22.33 4.68 12.97
CA TYR A 249 -21.03 5.10 13.50
C TYR A 249 -20.92 6.60 13.71
N ILE A 250 -21.58 7.40 12.88
CA ILE A 250 -21.59 8.87 12.94
C ILE A 250 -22.54 9.38 14.01
N THR A 251 -23.72 8.79 14.17
CA THR A 251 -24.72 9.22 15.16
C THR A 251 -24.13 9.30 16.59
N PRO A 252 -23.35 8.36 17.09
CA PRO A 252 -22.71 8.48 18.40
C PRO A 252 -21.71 9.64 18.51
N VAL A 253 -21.06 10.05 17.42
CA VAL A 253 -20.14 11.20 17.41
C VAL A 253 -20.84 12.48 17.81
N LEU A 254 -22.09 12.68 17.34
CA LEU A 254 -22.89 13.87 17.62
C LEU A 254 -23.08 14.12 19.13
N ASN A 255 -23.12 13.06 19.93
CA ASN A 255 -23.40 13.11 21.37
C ASN A 255 -22.20 12.75 22.25
N SER A 256 -21.00 12.62 21.65
CA SER A 256 -19.80 12.16 22.36
C SER A 256 -19.10 13.24 23.17
N GLY A 257 -19.42 14.52 22.92
CA GLY A 257 -18.65 15.65 23.44
C GLY A 257 -17.32 15.89 22.73
N ALA A 258 -17.01 15.12 21.66
CA ALA A 258 -15.89 15.40 20.77
C ALA A 258 -16.15 16.67 19.95
N ASP A 259 -15.10 17.36 19.60
CA ASP A 259 -15.10 18.52 18.70
C ASP A 259 -14.18 18.34 17.50
N VAL A 260 -13.58 17.13 17.35
CA VAL A 260 -12.84 16.70 16.16
C VAL A 260 -13.22 15.24 15.83
N LEU A 261 -13.52 14.97 14.57
CA LEU A 261 -13.64 13.63 14.02
C LEU A 261 -12.41 13.32 13.17
N ILE A 262 -11.69 12.26 13.50
CA ILE A 262 -10.56 11.76 12.71
C ILE A 262 -11.03 10.50 11.97
N LEU A 263 -11.09 10.58 10.64
CA LEU A 263 -11.49 9.49 9.76
C LEU A 263 -10.25 8.73 9.27
N ASN A 264 -9.91 7.65 9.95
CA ASN A 264 -8.86 6.71 9.51
C ASN A 264 -9.45 5.75 8.48
N HIS A 265 -9.99 6.31 7.39
CA HIS A 265 -10.61 5.64 6.25
C HIS A 265 -9.93 6.04 4.96
N TYR A 266 -9.98 5.18 3.94
CA TYR A 266 -9.41 5.42 2.62
C TYR A 266 -10.35 4.95 1.51
N GLY A 267 -10.14 5.43 0.28
CA GLY A 267 -10.95 5.06 -0.88
C GLY A 267 -12.45 5.32 -0.66
N LYS A 268 -13.30 4.40 -1.05
CA LYS A 268 -14.77 4.52 -0.91
C LYS A 268 -15.25 4.62 0.54
N ASP A 269 -14.52 4.01 1.47
CA ASP A 269 -14.86 4.13 2.91
C ASP A 269 -14.72 5.57 3.40
N MET A 270 -13.64 6.26 2.99
CA MET A 270 -13.49 7.68 3.30
C MET A 270 -14.55 8.53 2.63
N ILE A 271 -14.80 8.32 1.34
CA ILE A 271 -15.82 9.06 0.59
C ILE A 271 -17.18 8.96 1.29
N ASN A 272 -17.60 7.74 1.64
CA ASN A 272 -18.88 7.48 2.29
C ASN A 272 -18.94 8.08 3.70
N SER A 273 -17.93 7.84 4.54
CA SER A 273 -17.92 8.31 5.93
C SER A 273 -17.83 9.83 6.02
N LEU A 274 -17.01 10.50 5.20
CA LEU A 274 -16.89 11.94 5.17
C LEU A 274 -18.18 12.60 4.68
N THR A 275 -18.72 12.13 3.55
CA THR A 275 -19.95 12.68 2.97
C THR A 275 -21.11 12.57 3.97
N GLN A 276 -21.27 11.41 4.61
CA GLN A 276 -22.30 11.22 5.62
C GLN A 276 -22.05 12.04 6.89
N ALA A 277 -20.80 12.18 7.36
CA ALA A 277 -20.47 13.03 8.50
C ALA A 277 -20.89 14.49 8.26
N VAL A 278 -20.67 15.01 7.04
CA VAL A 278 -21.11 16.35 6.64
C VAL A 278 -22.64 16.43 6.54
N GLN A 279 -23.30 15.43 5.93
CA GLN A 279 -24.77 15.36 5.84
C GLN A 279 -25.47 15.30 7.22
N PHE A 280 -24.83 14.69 8.21
CA PHE A 280 -25.31 14.67 9.60
C PHE A 280 -25.05 15.99 10.35
N GLY A 281 -24.52 17.01 9.68
CA GLY A 281 -24.32 18.35 10.22
C GLY A 281 -23.13 18.50 11.17
N LEU A 282 -22.15 17.55 11.14
CA LEU A 282 -20.97 17.66 12.01
C LEU A 282 -20.17 18.92 11.71
N ARG A 283 -20.05 19.31 10.43
CA ARG A 283 -19.31 20.51 10.03
C ARG A 283 -19.91 21.80 10.59
N ASP A 284 -21.24 21.85 10.74
CA ASP A 284 -21.95 23.05 11.20
C ASP A 284 -22.09 23.10 12.71
N LYS A 285 -21.61 22.07 13.41
CA LYS A 285 -21.74 21.92 14.85
C LYS A 285 -20.68 22.72 15.60
N GLN A 286 -21.08 23.27 16.75
CA GLN A 286 -20.16 23.78 17.74
C GLN A 286 -20.25 22.97 19.04
N VAL A 287 -19.09 22.71 19.65
CA VAL A 287 -18.98 22.00 20.92
C VAL A 287 -18.14 22.85 21.87
N ASN A 288 -18.72 23.28 22.99
CA ASN A 288 -18.07 24.13 23.98
C ASN A 288 -17.45 25.41 23.35
N GLY A 289 -18.15 26.03 22.40
CA GLY A 289 -17.72 27.25 21.71
C GLY A 289 -16.62 27.04 20.65
N LYS A 290 -16.24 25.79 20.35
CA LYS A 290 -15.29 25.43 19.29
C LYS A 290 -16.04 24.87 18.09
N GLN A 291 -15.64 25.27 16.89
CA GLN A 291 -16.12 24.66 15.64
C GLN A 291 -15.72 23.19 15.60
N PHE A 292 -16.65 22.35 15.18
CA PHE A 292 -16.38 20.92 14.97
C PHE A 292 -15.54 20.74 13.71
N GLU A 293 -14.43 20.01 13.82
CA GLU A 293 -13.49 19.79 12.72
C GLU A 293 -13.49 18.33 12.28
N ILE A 294 -13.15 18.08 11.02
CA ILE A 294 -12.96 16.74 10.47
C ILE A 294 -11.57 16.66 9.86
N VAL A 295 -10.85 15.57 10.15
CA VAL A 295 -9.50 15.28 9.64
C VAL A 295 -9.50 13.96 8.91
N VAL A 296 -8.88 13.92 7.73
CA VAL A 296 -8.68 12.71 6.93
C VAL A 296 -7.17 12.48 6.80
N PRO A 297 -6.53 11.70 7.67
CA PRO A 297 -5.05 11.64 7.76
C PRO A 297 -4.35 11.26 6.46
N LEU A 298 -4.92 10.36 5.66
CA LEU A 298 -4.44 10.03 4.32
C LEU A 298 -5.49 10.47 3.29
N PHE A 299 -5.10 11.41 2.41
CA PHE A 299 -6.04 12.08 1.52
C PHE A 299 -5.51 12.08 0.08
N SER A 300 -6.31 11.60 -0.87
CA SER A 300 -5.96 11.57 -2.29
C SER A 300 -6.90 12.45 -3.13
N GLU A 301 -6.41 12.84 -4.32
CA GLU A 301 -7.25 13.53 -5.32
C GLU A 301 -8.46 12.71 -5.75
N LEU A 302 -8.31 11.37 -5.86
CA LEU A 302 -9.41 10.48 -6.23
C LEU A 302 -10.51 10.46 -5.15
N MET A 303 -10.10 10.43 -3.88
CA MET A 303 -11.02 10.53 -2.76
C MET A 303 -11.72 11.90 -2.73
N ALA A 304 -10.98 12.98 -3.01
CA ALA A 304 -11.53 14.34 -3.08
C ALA A 304 -12.57 14.43 -4.21
N GLN A 305 -12.30 13.87 -5.38
CA GLN A 305 -13.28 13.82 -6.47
C GLN A 305 -14.55 13.06 -6.08
N GLY A 306 -14.42 11.93 -5.40
CA GLY A 306 -15.55 11.12 -4.95
C GLY A 306 -16.40 11.80 -3.86
N ALA A 307 -15.78 12.54 -2.94
CA ALA A 307 -16.46 13.21 -1.83
C ALA A 307 -17.01 14.60 -2.20
N GLY A 308 -16.57 15.21 -3.31
CA GLY A 308 -17.08 16.48 -3.82
C GLY A 308 -17.01 17.61 -2.79
N GLU A 309 -18.11 18.33 -2.57
CA GLU A 309 -18.19 19.47 -1.62
C GLU A 309 -17.85 19.11 -0.17
N ALA A 310 -17.90 17.83 0.19
CA ALA A 310 -17.61 17.39 1.56
C ALA A 310 -16.14 17.60 1.96
N ILE A 311 -15.22 17.79 0.99
CA ILE A 311 -13.80 17.97 1.26
C ILE A 311 -13.41 19.36 1.78
N LYS A 312 -14.26 20.37 1.63
CA LYS A 312 -13.92 21.78 1.93
C LYS A 312 -13.31 21.91 3.32
N GLY A 313 -12.15 22.55 3.40
CA GLY A 313 -11.43 22.77 4.64
C GLY A 313 -10.76 21.56 5.28
N ILE A 314 -10.98 20.35 4.78
CA ILE A 314 -10.46 19.09 5.36
C ILE A 314 -8.95 18.99 5.16
N TYR A 315 -8.22 18.81 6.27
CA TYR A 315 -6.76 18.54 6.24
C TYR A 315 -6.45 17.06 6.18
N GLY A 316 -5.37 16.74 5.46
CA GLY A 316 -4.80 15.40 5.39
C GLY A 316 -3.38 15.41 4.85
N THR A 317 -2.80 14.22 4.64
CA THR A 317 -1.49 14.05 4.01
C THR A 317 -1.61 13.34 2.66
N ALA A 318 -0.70 13.65 1.76
CA ALA A 318 -0.57 13.02 0.45
C ALA A 318 0.89 12.69 0.16
N ASN A 319 1.08 11.63 -0.64
CA ASN A 319 2.41 11.20 -1.08
C ASN A 319 2.99 12.11 -2.17
N TRP A 320 2.14 12.68 -2.99
CA TRP A 320 2.49 13.48 -4.15
C TRP A 320 1.24 14.22 -4.68
N ASP A 321 1.45 15.29 -5.44
CA ASP A 321 0.40 16.07 -6.09
C ASP A 321 0.88 16.50 -7.49
N TRP A 322 0.03 16.34 -8.49
CA TRP A 322 0.33 16.67 -9.88
C TRP A 322 0.62 18.15 -10.15
N LYS A 323 0.33 19.03 -9.21
CA LYS A 323 0.60 20.47 -9.25
C LYS A 323 1.99 20.87 -8.76
N LEU A 324 2.79 19.92 -8.24
CA LEU A 324 4.19 20.17 -7.89
C LEU A 324 4.98 20.64 -9.11
N THR A 325 5.99 21.49 -8.88
CA THR A 325 6.63 22.24 -9.96
C THR A 325 7.98 21.69 -10.41
N ASP A 326 8.45 20.62 -9.76
CA ASP A 326 9.71 19.98 -10.14
C ASP A 326 9.65 19.33 -11.54
N PRO A 327 10.80 19.11 -12.20
CA PRO A 327 10.85 18.57 -13.55
C PRO A 327 10.21 17.18 -13.70
N GLY A 328 10.37 16.29 -12.72
CA GLY A 328 9.80 14.93 -12.73
C GLY A 328 8.29 14.96 -12.71
N THR A 329 7.70 15.75 -11.79
CA THR A 329 6.25 15.94 -11.72
C THR A 329 5.68 16.48 -13.03
N LYS A 330 6.31 17.54 -13.60
CA LYS A 330 5.83 18.09 -14.87
C LYS A 330 5.87 17.09 -16.01
N ALA A 331 6.97 16.35 -16.14
CA ALA A 331 7.14 15.34 -17.17
C ALA A 331 6.08 14.22 -17.03
N PHE A 332 5.87 13.70 -15.83
CA PHE A 332 4.87 12.65 -15.58
C PHE A 332 3.44 13.15 -15.83
N THR A 333 3.09 14.31 -15.28
CA THR A 333 1.75 14.90 -15.46
C THR A 333 1.43 15.13 -16.93
N GLN A 334 2.40 15.62 -17.72
CA GLN A 334 2.24 15.81 -19.15
C GLN A 334 2.06 14.50 -19.90
N SER A 335 2.90 13.49 -19.63
CA SER A 335 2.84 12.17 -20.27
C SER A 335 1.54 11.46 -19.96
N PHE A 336 1.17 11.43 -18.69
CA PHE A 336 -0.06 10.77 -18.23
C PHE A 336 -1.31 11.48 -18.80
N GLY A 337 -1.32 12.81 -18.73
CA GLY A 337 -2.42 13.61 -19.29
C GLY A 337 -2.59 13.42 -20.80
N LYS A 338 -1.47 13.31 -21.55
CA LYS A 338 -1.49 13.03 -22.99
C LYS A 338 -2.05 11.65 -23.30
N GLU A 339 -1.71 10.64 -22.49
CA GLU A 339 -2.14 9.26 -22.71
C GLU A 339 -3.60 9.00 -22.25
N TYR A 340 -4.04 9.60 -21.13
CA TYR A 340 -5.31 9.25 -20.48
C TYR A 340 -6.32 10.40 -20.37
N GLY A 341 -5.95 11.63 -20.75
CA GLY A 341 -6.85 12.79 -20.77
C GLY A 341 -7.20 13.35 -19.36
N THR A 342 -6.52 12.91 -18.32
CA THR A 342 -6.71 13.35 -16.93
C THR A 342 -5.35 13.53 -16.25
N PRO A 343 -5.23 14.41 -15.24
CA PRO A 343 -4.02 14.44 -14.42
C PRO A 343 -3.87 13.11 -13.65
N PRO A 344 -2.63 12.67 -13.37
CA PRO A 344 -2.37 11.48 -12.56
C PRO A 344 -2.65 11.73 -11.08
N SER A 345 -3.08 10.68 -10.37
CA SER A 345 -3.16 10.68 -8.91
C SER A 345 -1.83 10.32 -8.25
N GLN A 346 -1.76 10.46 -6.91
CA GLN A 346 -0.63 9.93 -6.13
C GLN A 346 -0.46 8.40 -6.30
N ALA A 347 -1.56 7.67 -6.57
CA ALA A 347 -1.53 6.24 -6.87
C ALA A 347 -0.76 5.98 -8.17
N ALA A 348 -1.14 6.68 -9.23
CA ALA A 348 -0.48 6.62 -10.52
C ALA A 348 1.02 6.97 -10.41
N HIS A 349 1.35 8.07 -9.72
CA HIS A 349 2.73 8.49 -9.52
C HIS A 349 3.57 7.42 -8.83
N THR A 350 3.10 6.92 -7.69
CA THR A 350 3.82 5.90 -6.90
C THR A 350 4.12 4.67 -7.74
N CYS A 351 3.13 4.17 -8.48
CA CYS A 351 3.24 2.95 -9.26
C CYS A 351 4.15 3.13 -10.49
N TYR A 352 4.09 4.27 -11.15
CA TYR A 352 5.02 4.60 -12.22
C TYR A 352 6.47 4.62 -11.73
N VAL A 353 6.72 5.32 -10.60
CA VAL A 353 8.05 5.41 -9.99
C VAL A 353 8.59 4.03 -9.60
N GLN A 354 7.77 3.16 -9.00
CA GLN A 354 8.20 1.82 -8.61
C GLN A 354 8.63 0.96 -9.80
N ALA A 355 7.92 1.03 -10.92
CA ALA A 355 8.31 0.31 -12.13
C ALA A 355 9.68 0.79 -12.64
N LEU A 356 9.94 2.12 -12.62
CA LEU A 356 11.24 2.67 -12.99
C LEU A 356 12.35 2.24 -12.00
N LEU A 357 12.07 2.28 -10.71
CA LEU A 357 13.07 1.93 -9.67
C LEU A 357 13.49 0.47 -9.73
N TYR A 358 12.55 -0.47 -9.96
CA TYR A 358 12.91 -1.87 -10.18
C TYR A 358 13.74 -2.04 -11.44
N ALA A 359 13.34 -1.43 -12.55
CA ALA A 359 14.06 -1.48 -13.81
C ALA A 359 15.50 -0.92 -13.68
N ASP A 360 15.63 0.24 -13.04
CA ASP A 360 16.90 0.89 -12.74
C ASP A 360 17.83 0.02 -11.87
N ALA A 361 17.25 -0.61 -10.84
CA ALA A 361 18.02 -1.51 -9.98
C ALA A 361 18.53 -2.72 -10.75
N CYS A 362 17.76 -3.28 -11.67
CA CYS A 362 18.22 -4.37 -12.55
C CYS A 362 19.36 -3.91 -13.45
N GLU A 363 19.29 -2.73 -14.05
CA GLU A 363 20.36 -2.18 -14.90
C GLU A 363 21.63 -1.92 -14.09
N ARG A 364 21.53 -1.35 -12.87
CA ARG A 364 22.69 -1.11 -12.00
C ARG A 364 23.30 -2.42 -11.47
N ALA A 365 22.47 -3.42 -11.20
CA ALA A 365 22.93 -4.75 -10.79
C ALA A 365 23.47 -5.60 -11.94
N GLY A 366 23.13 -5.27 -13.19
CA GLY A 366 23.49 -6.06 -14.38
C GLY A 366 22.80 -7.43 -14.44
N THR A 367 21.69 -7.61 -13.69
CA THR A 367 20.99 -8.90 -13.57
C THR A 367 19.55 -8.73 -13.12
N PHE A 368 18.72 -9.76 -13.37
CA PHE A 368 17.38 -9.91 -12.77
C PHE A 368 17.39 -10.80 -11.52
N TYR A 369 18.53 -11.30 -11.10
CA TYR A 369 18.64 -12.14 -9.91
C TYR A 369 18.29 -11.32 -8.66
N ALA A 370 17.16 -11.65 -8.02
CA ALA A 370 16.55 -10.82 -7.00
C ALA A 370 17.49 -10.42 -5.84
N PRO A 371 18.34 -11.27 -5.27
CA PRO A 371 19.30 -10.87 -4.23
C PRO A 371 20.25 -9.74 -4.64
N GLU A 372 20.72 -9.71 -5.89
CA GLU A 372 21.57 -8.63 -6.39
C GLU A 372 20.78 -7.34 -6.68
N VAL A 373 19.53 -7.48 -7.16
CA VAL A 373 18.63 -6.33 -7.34
C VAL A 373 18.25 -5.71 -5.99
N ILE A 374 18.03 -6.51 -4.94
CA ILE A 374 17.82 -6.05 -3.57
C ILE A 374 18.99 -5.21 -3.09
N LYS A 375 20.23 -5.69 -3.25
CA LYS A 375 21.44 -4.91 -2.90
C LYS A 375 21.53 -3.59 -3.64
N ALA A 376 21.08 -3.55 -4.91
CA ALA A 376 21.05 -2.33 -5.69
C ALA A 376 19.94 -1.34 -5.25
N LEU A 377 18.90 -1.81 -4.59
CA LEU A 377 17.83 -0.98 -4.03
C LEU A 377 18.15 -0.50 -2.61
N GLU A 378 18.84 -1.31 -1.79
CA GLU A 378 19.21 -0.99 -0.42
C GLU A 378 20.17 0.20 -0.35
N GLY A 379 19.78 1.26 0.35
CA GLY A 379 20.59 2.48 0.46
C GLY A 379 20.63 3.34 -0.80
N PHE A 380 19.77 3.05 -1.79
CA PHE A 380 19.74 3.83 -3.03
C PHE A 380 19.16 5.23 -2.79
N ASP A 381 19.99 6.24 -3.05
CA ASP A 381 19.66 7.66 -3.01
C ASP A 381 19.48 8.19 -4.44
N PHE A 382 18.36 8.86 -4.69
CA PHE A 382 18.00 9.34 -6.01
C PHE A 382 17.12 10.60 -5.97
N ASP A 383 16.98 11.27 -7.10
CA ASP A 383 16.15 12.45 -7.31
C ASP A 383 15.54 12.45 -8.71
N GLY A 384 14.67 13.44 -8.99
CA GLY A 384 14.11 13.68 -10.31
C GLY A 384 12.85 12.88 -10.64
N LEU A 385 12.28 12.18 -9.65
CA LEU A 385 11.03 11.43 -9.81
C LEU A 385 9.83 12.06 -9.06
N GLY A 386 9.86 13.36 -8.82
CA GLY A 386 8.68 14.12 -8.36
C GLY A 386 8.50 14.27 -6.85
N ASN A 387 9.43 13.76 -6.04
CA ASN A 387 9.35 13.90 -4.56
C ASN A 387 10.60 14.52 -3.94
N GLY A 388 11.48 15.15 -4.75
CA GLY A 388 12.79 15.61 -4.31
C GLY A 388 13.73 14.44 -3.96
N PRO A 389 14.84 14.74 -3.25
CA PRO A 389 15.79 13.72 -2.80
C PRO A 389 15.10 12.58 -2.05
N THR A 390 15.36 11.36 -2.45
CA THR A 390 14.64 10.18 -2.01
C THR A 390 15.62 9.05 -1.70
N LEU A 391 15.43 8.38 -0.54
CA LEU A 391 16.28 7.29 -0.06
C LEU A 391 15.47 6.03 0.19
N TYR A 392 15.86 4.90 -0.38
CA TYR A 392 15.44 3.58 0.11
C TYR A 392 16.37 3.15 1.26
N ARG A 393 15.87 3.16 2.49
CA ARG A 393 16.64 2.74 3.65
C ARG A 393 16.86 1.24 3.65
N ALA A 394 18.13 0.79 3.86
CA ALA A 394 18.51 -0.62 3.80
C ALA A 394 17.96 -1.46 4.96
N GLU A 395 17.73 -0.86 6.14
CA GLU A 395 17.37 -1.57 7.36
C GLU A 395 15.92 -2.07 7.40
N ASP A 396 15.03 -1.44 6.65
CA ASP A 396 13.60 -1.79 6.65
C ASP A 396 12.92 -1.65 5.30
N HIS A 397 13.66 -1.27 4.25
CA HIS A 397 13.17 -1.05 2.89
C HIS A 397 12.05 0.00 2.78
N GLN A 398 11.99 0.92 3.76
CA GLN A 398 11.13 2.09 3.69
C GLN A 398 11.80 3.18 2.86
N CYS A 399 11.04 3.77 1.95
CA CYS A 399 11.45 4.96 1.23
C CYS A 399 11.21 6.22 2.06
N PHE A 400 12.18 7.12 2.10
CA PHE A 400 12.10 8.44 2.72
C PHE A 400 12.23 9.52 1.67
N LYS A 401 11.26 10.42 1.64
CA LYS A 401 11.13 11.55 0.73
C LYS A 401 10.22 12.60 1.34
N ASP A 402 10.12 13.75 0.72
CA ASP A 402 9.18 14.78 1.13
C ASP A 402 7.74 14.25 1.03
N ILE A 403 6.92 14.61 2.03
CA ILE A 403 5.48 14.33 2.04
C ILE A 403 4.70 15.64 2.10
N LEU A 404 3.43 15.58 1.72
CA LEU A 404 2.59 16.76 1.61
C LEU A 404 1.54 16.78 2.72
N VAL A 405 1.30 17.95 3.29
CA VAL A 405 0.04 18.25 3.97
C VAL A 405 -0.84 19.00 2.98
N VAL A 406 -2.02 18.47 2.76
CA VAL A 406 -3.00 19.00 1.81
C VAL A 406 -4.28 19.41 2.53
N GLN A 407 -5.03 20.32 1.89
CA GLN A 407 -6.34 20.77 2.36
C GLN A 407 -7.33 20.79 1.20
N GLY A 408 -8.55 20.35 1.44
CA GLY A 408 -9.65 20.48 0.49
C GLY A 408 -9.98 21.95 0.24
N LYS A 409 -10.01 22.35 -1.04
CA LYS A 409 -10.27 23.74 -1.44
C LYS A 409 -11.69 24.15 -1.20
N GLU A 410 -11.89 25.40 -0.74
CA GLU A 410 -13.20 26.03 -0.62
C GLU A 410 -13.83 26.34 -2.00
N ALA A 411 -13.01 26.77 -2.96
CA ALA A 411 -13.40 27.14 -4.31
C ALA A 411 -12.48 26.49 -5.35
N PRO A 412 -12.72 25.22 -5.71
CA PRO A 412 -11.94 24.54 -6.76
C PRO A 412 -12.13 25.22 -8.11
N LYS A 413 -11.08 25.26 -8.95
CA LYS A 413 -11.17 25.80 -10.31
C LYS A 413 -11.88 24.83 -11.27
N ASP A 414 -11.69 23.55 -11.06
CA ASP A 414 -12.31 22.47 -11.83
C ASP A 414 -12.38 21.19 -11.01
N LYS A 415 -12.89 20.12 -11.62
CA LYS A 415 -13.08 18.80 -10.96
C LYS A 415 -11.80 18.06 -10.58
N PHE A 416 -10.63 18.55 -10.97
CA PHE A 416 -9.33 17.96 -10.66
C PHE A 416 -8.51 18.84 -9.70
N ASP A 417 -8.81 20.13 -9.59
CA ASP A 417 -8.09 21.06 -8.73
C ASP A 417 -8.70 21.17 -7.34
N LEU A 418 -8.86 20.03 -6.67
CA LEU A 418 -9.63 19.89 -5.44
C LEU A 418 -8.82 20.07 -4.15
N LEU A 419 -7.54 19.73 -4.18
CA LEU A 419 -6.64 19.83 -3.03
C LEU A 419 -5.65 20.98 -3.20
N GLU A 420 -5.32 21.63 -2.09
CA GLU A 420 -4.24 22.61 -2.00
C GLU A 420 -3.10 22.04 -1.16
N VAL A 421 -1.87 22.10 -1.68
CA VAL A 421 -0.68 21.76 -0.89
C VAL A 421 -0.41 22.89 0.10
N ARG A 422 -0.68 22.65 1.36
CA ARG A 422 -0.51 23.62 2.47
C ARG A 422 0.91 23.66 2.97
N LYS A 423 1.57 22.50 2.97
CA LYS A 423 2.94 22.38 3.46
C LYS A 423 3.63 21.16 2.83
N ILE A 424 4.89 21.34 2.47
CA ILE A 424 5.80 20.25 2.12
C ILE A 424 6.61 19.95 3.38
N ILE A 425 6.58 18.72 3.85
CA ILE A 425 7.31 18.24 5.01
C ILE A 425 8.56 17.53 4.51
N PRO A 426 9.76 18.05 4.78
CA PRO A 426 10.99 17.43 4.31
C PRO A 426 11.20 16.01 4.85
N ALA A 427 11.83 15.16 4.06
CA ALA A 427 12.14 13.77 4.42
C ALA A 427 12.81 13.63 5.79
N LYS A 428 13.76 14.52 6.11
CA LYS A 428 14.48 14.54 7.39
C LYS A 428 13.57 14.72 8.61
N ASP A 429 12.44 15.43 8.45
CA ASP A 429 11.50 15.75 9.53
C ASP A 429 10.50 14.61 9.78
N VAL A 430 10.39 13.64 8.85
CA VAL A 430 9.55 12.45 8.97
C VAL A 430 10.35 11.16 9.09
N THR A 431 11.68 11.25 9.08
CA THR A 431 12.56 10.10 9.29
C THR A 431 12.49 9.63 10.75
N TYR A 432 12.53 8.32 10.94
CA TYR A 432 12.45 7.64 12.24
C TYR A 432 13.45 6.48 12.34
N ASP A 433 13.72 6.00 13.56
CA ASP A 433 14.59 4.84 13.80
C ASP A 433 13.92 3.57 13.21
N ALA A 434 14.67 2.82 12.41
CA ALA A 434 14.18 1.61 11.75
C ALA A 434 13.67 0.52 12.71
N LYS A 435 14.02 0.61 13.99
CA LYS A 435 13.65 -0.38 15.01
C LYS A 435 12.33 -0.09 15.71
N ILE A 436 11.75 1.12 15.56
CA ILE A 436 10.56 1.51 16.35
C ILE A 436 9.33 0.62 16.09
N PHE A 437 9.26 0.00 14.91
CA PHE A 437 8.15 -0.89 14.54
C PHE A 437 8.53 -2.38 14.56
N GLY A 438 9.72 -2.71 15.08
CA GLY A 438 10.18 -4.09 15.21
C GLY A 438 10.43 -4.81 13.88
N GLY A 439 10.33 -6.14 13.91
CA GLY A 439 10.51 -7.00 12.75
C GLY A 439 11.95 -7.22 12.33
N ASP A 440 12.14 -8.20 11.45
CA ASP A 440 13.41 -8.55 10.82
C ASP A 440 13.15 -8.75 9.32
N LEU A 441 14.04 -8.26 8.47
CA LEU A 441 13.95 -8.46 7.02
C LEU A 441 14.07 -9.94 6.63
N GLY A 442 14.73 -10.73 7.48
CA GLY A 442 15.04 -12.12 7.16
C GLY A 442 16.27 -12.28 6.27
N PRO A 443 16.56 -13.50 5.80
CA PRO A 443 17.76 -13.79 5.03
C PRO A 443 17.80 -13.08 3.69
N ALA A 444 19.00 -12.67 3.28
CA ALA A 444 19.24 -12.11 1.95
C ALA A 444 19.24 -13.19 0.86
N ASP A 445 19.69 -14.39 1.22
CA ASP A 445 19.77 -15.49 0.27
C ASP A 445 18.45 -16.26 0.25
N ALA A 446 17.84 -16.29 -0.92
CA ALA A 446 16.82 -17.26 -1.22
C ALA A 446 17.48 -18.65 -1.14
N LYS A 447 16.97 -19.52 -0.28
CA LYS A 447 17.62 -20.80 0.08
C LYS A 447 17.91 -21.74 -1.09
N THR A 448 17.53 -21.45 -2.31
CA THR A 448 17.64 -22.36 -3.46
C THR A 448 17.56 -21.69 -4.84
N CYS A 449 17.89 -20.42 -5.00
CA CYS A 449 18.14 -19.92 -6.34
C CYS A 449 19.57 -20.34 -6.83
#